data_62ea37004f2d118a43719fed08dfca08
#
_entry.id   62ea37004f2d118a43719fed08dfca08
#
_cell.length_a   1.000
_cell.length_b   1.000
_cell.length_c   1.000
_cell.angle_alpha   90.00
_cell.angle_beta   90.00
_cell.angle_gamma   90.00
#
_symmetry.space_group_name_H-M   'P 1'
#
loop_
_entity.id
_entity.type
_entity.pdbx_description
1 polymer ?
#
loop_
_entity_poly.entity_id
_entity_poly.type
_entity_poly.pdbx_seq_one_letter_code
_entity_poly.pdbx_strand_id
1 'polypeptide(L)'
;MSIYPPLGDKGANELGLTILCSLGDFDTLITGDMDAKTETKLVETYDLPDIEVLLVGHHGSKYSTGTTLLESVTPEAGVISVGDNSYGHPTEEALLRLTDAGMTVYRTDMQGNILITVD
;
A
#
# COMPACT_ATOMS: atom_id res chain seq x y z
N MET A 1 13.81 -3.03 9.69
CA MET A 1 12.44 -3.46 9.37
C MET A 1 11.56 -3.24 10.60
N SER A 2 10.40 -2.64 10.42
CA SER A 2 9.43 -2.45 11.49
C SER A 2 8.15 -3.20 11.16
N ILE A 3 7.58 -3.88 12.15
CA ILE A 3 6.33 -4.62 12.01
C ILE A 3 5.31 -4.01 12.96
N TYR A 4 4.18 -3.56 12.41
CA TYR A 4 3.09 -2.98 13.19
C TYR A 4 2.03 -4.03 13.44
N PRO A 5 1.60 -4.23 14.69
CA PRO A 5 0.62 -5.27 15.02
C PRO A 5 -0.77 -4.94 14.48
N PRO A 6 -1.69 -5.91 14.45
CA PRO A 6 -3.06 -5.67 14.07
C PRO A 6 -3.73 -4.58 14.90
N LEU A 7 -4.57 -3.78 14.24
CA LEU A 7 -5.24 -2.62 14.85
C LEU A 7 -6.69 -2.90 15.23
N GLY A 8 -7.14 -4.13 15.09
CA GLY A 8 -8.47 -4.56 15.43
C GLY A 8 -8.58 -6.08 15.44
N ASP A 9 -9.77 -6.60 15.71
CA ASP A 9 -10.04 -8.04 15.79
C ASP A 9 -11.24 -8.48 14.93
N LYS A 10 -11.71 -7.62 14.04
CA LYS A 10 -12.94 -7.82 13.27
C LYS A 10 -12.67 -8.22 11.82
N GLY A 11 -12.12 -9.42 11.64
CA GLY A 11 -11.90 -9.99 10.32
C GLY A 11 -10.51 -9.74 9.76
N ALA A 12 -10.26 -10.25 8.56
CA ALA A 12 -8.92 -10.30 7.95
C ALA A 12 -8.32 -8.91 7.69
N ASN A 13 -9.14 -7.92 7.37
CA ASN A 13 -8.66 -6.57 7.07
C ASN A 13 -8.09 -5.85 8.30
N GLU A 14 -8.55 -6.19 9.50
CA GLU A 14 -8.05 -5.61 10.75
C GLU A 14 -6.95 -6.45 11.41
N LEU A 15 -6.90 -7.75 11.08
CA LEU A 15 -5.95 -8.69 11.67
C LEU A 15 -4.60 -8.72 10.94
N GLY A 16 -4.48 -8.05 9.80
CA GLY A 16 -3.26 -8.02 9.02
C GLY A 16 -2.13 -7.26 9.70
N LEU A 17 -0.92 -7.58 9.30
CA LEU A 17 0.28 -6.90 9.75
C LEU A 17 0.70 -5.85 8.73
N THR A 18 1.24 -4.75 9.21
CA THR A 18 1.90 -3.74 8.37
C THR A 18 3.40 -3.85 8.56
N ILE A 19 4.13 -3.84 7.47
CA ILE A 19 5.59 -3.98 7.47
C ILE A 19 6.20 -2.76 6.81
N LEU A 20 7.14 -2.11 7.51
CA LEU A 20 7.97 -1.05 6.97
C LEU A 20 9.38 -1.58 6.82
N CYS A 21 9.88 -1.63 5.59
CA CYS A 21 11.23 -2.06 5.28
C CYS A 21 12.06 -0.84 4.92
N SER A 22 13.15 -0.61 5.65
CA SER A 22 14.01 0.55 5.46
C SER A 22 15.44 0.16 5.16
N LEU A 23 16.05 0.83 4.19
CA LEU A 23 17.48 0.73 3.89
C LEU A 23 18.00 2.15 3.68
N GLY A 24 18.74 2.66 4.67
CA GLY A 24 19.11 4.08 4.69
C GLY A 24 17.87 4.95 4.69
N ASP A 25 17.77 5.85 3.72
CA ASP A 25 16.63 6.74 3.56
C ASP A 25 15.54 6.17 2.63
N PHE A 26 15.71 4.93 2.18
CA PHE A 26 14.74 4.28 1.29
C PHE A 26 13.78 3.41 2.10
N ASP A 27 12.50 3.71 2.02
CA ASP A 27 11.45 3.04 2.78
C ASP A 27 10.39 2.43 1.87
N THR A 28 10.03 1.18 2.16
CA THR A 28 8.93 0.47 1.50
C THR A 28 7.89 0.07 2.54
N LEU A 29 6.64 0.41 2.29
CA LEU A 29 5.53 0.06 3.18
C LEU A 29 4.65 -1.01 2.55
N ILE A 30 4.29 -2.01 3.36
CA ILE A 30 3.43 -3.12 2.96
C ILE A 30 2.25 -3.17 3.94
N THR A 31 1.05 -2.94 3.45
CA THR A 31 -0.17 -2.92 4.27
C THR A 31 -1.05 -4.16 4.12
N GLY A 32 -0.73 -5.05 3.19
CA GLY A 32 -1.50 -6.28 2.96
C GLY A 32 -2.93 -6.00 2.51
N ASP A 33 -3.89 -6.63 3.14
CA ASP A 33 -5.31 -6.50 2.79
C ASP A 33 -6.05 -5.47 3.65
N MET A 34 -5.32 -4.58 4.30
CA MET A 34 -5.88 -3.53 5.14
C MET A 34 -6.79 -2.61 4.33
N ASP A 35 -7.96 -2.29 4.87
CA ASP A 35 -8.86 -1.33 4.25
C ASP A 35 -8.51 0.12 4.66
N ALA A 36 -9.11 1.10 3.98
CA ALA A 36 -8.81 2.51 4.22
C ALA A 36 -9.16 2.95 5.66
N LYS A 37 -10.17 2.36 6.25
CA LYS A 37 -10.56 2.65 7.63
C LYS A 37 -9.46 2.21 8.62
N THR A 38 -8.89 1.04 8.40
CA THR A 38 -7.81 0.50 9.24
C THR A 38 -6.50 1.25 8.97
N GLU A 39 -6.25 1.65 7.74
CA GLU A 39 -5.11 2.51 7.39
C GLU A 39 -5.16 3.84 8.16
N THR A 40 -6.34 4.41 8.32
CA THR A 40 -6.53 5.63 9.11
C THR A 40 -6.13 5.41 10.57
N LYS A 41 -6.51 4.27 11.16
CA LYS A 41 -6.07 3.90 12.51
C LYS A 41 -4.55 3.76 12.60
N LEU A 42 -3.92 3.19 11.57
CA LEU A 42 -2.47 3.03 11.50
C LEU A 42 -1.78 4.40 11.52
N VAL A 43 -2.24 5.32 10.69
CA VAL A 43 -1.70 6.68 10.60
C VAL A 43 -1.88 7.45 11.92
N GLU A 44 -3.00 7.28 12.60
CA GLU A 44 -3.28 7.94 13.87
C GLU A 44 -2.48 7.35 15.03
N THR A 45 -2.12 6.06 14.95
CA THR A 45 -1.46 5.34 16.04
C THR A 45 0.07 5.46 15.96
N TYR A 46 0.62 5.43 14.75
CA TYR A 46 2.08 5.43 14.54
C TYR A 46 2.51 6.61 13.69
N ASP A 47 3.72 7.10 13.97
CA ASP A 47 4.36 8.15 13.18
C ASP A 47 5.12 7.49 12.03
N LEU A 48 4.48 7.43 10.86
CA LEU A 48 5.06 6.81 9.67
C LEU A 48 5.91 7.82 8.90
N PRO A 49 7.08 7.41 8.38
CA PRO A 49 7.90 8.30 7.57
C PRO A 49 7.32 8.50 6.18
N ASP A 50 7.83 9.48 5.44
CA ASP A 50 7.65 9.53 3.99
C ASP A 50 8.31 8.29 3.38
N ILE A 51 7.66 7.66 2.43
CA ILE A 51 8.15 6.42 1.82
C ILE A 51 8.39 6.59 0.33
N GLU A 52 9.29 5.79 -0.23
CA GLU A 52 9.56 5.79 -1.66
C GLU A 52 8.64 4.83 -2.39
N VAL A 53 8.39 3.67 -1.82
CA VAL A 53 7.57 2.62 -2.46
C VAL A 53 6.46 2.15 -1.54
N LEU A 54 5.26 2.09 -2.09
CA LEU A 54 4.11 1.47 -1.43
C LEU A 54 3.71 0.20 -2.18
N LEU A 55 3.63 -0.93 -1.49
CA LEU A 55 2.94 -2.09 -2.03
C LEU A 55 1.44 -1.83 -1.81
N VAL A 56 0.73 -1.61 -2.91
CA VAL A 56 -0.66 -1.15 -2.89
C VAL A 56 -1.56 -2.19 -2.23
N GLY A 57 -2.39 -1.75 -1.29
CA GLY A 57 -3.19 -2.63 -0.47
C GLY A 57 -4.24 -3.42 -1.26
N HIS A 58 -4.45 -4.64 -0.84
CA HIS A 58 -5.52 -5.52 -1.32
C HIS A 58 -5.60 -5.59 -2.85
N HIS A 59 -4.44 -5.73 -3.52
CA HIS A 59 -4.33 -5.87 -4.98
C HIS A 59 -4.99 -4.73 -5.77
N GLY A 60 -5.04 -3.53 -5.21
CA GLY A 60 -5.67 -2.38 -5.85
C GLY A 60 -7.17 -2.28 -5.65
N SER A 61 -7.70 -2.84 -4.56
CA SER A 61 -9.10 -2.66 -4.18
C SER A 61 -9.43 -1.19 -3.97
N LYS A 62 -10.62 -0.78 -4.35
CA LYS A 62 -11.12 0.58 -4.12
C LYS A 62 -11.27 0.93 -2.63
N TYR A 63 -11.33 -0.08 -1.77
CA TYR A 63 -11.49 0.10 -0.32
C TYR A 63 -10.18 0.19 0.44
N SER A 64 -9.05 0.08 -0.25
CA SER A 64 -7.72 0.12 0.33
C SER A 64 -6.88 1.23 -0.30
N THR A 65 -5.75 1.55 0.31
CA THR A 65 -4.83 2.61 -0.11
C THR A 65 -5.59 3.93 -0.29
N GLY A 66 -6.17 4.38 0.82
CA GLY A 66 -6.99 5.58 0.86
C GLY A 66 -6.16 6.86 0.90
N THR A 67 -6.85 7.98 0.70
CA THR A 67 -6.24 9.31 0.67
C THR A 67 -5.50 9.64 1.96
N THR A 68 -6.04 9.27 3.12
CA THR A 68 -5.39 9.54 4.41
C THR A 68 -4.02 8.90 4.50
N LEU A 69 -3.89 7.63 4.09
CA LEU A 69 -2.59 6.96 4.06
C LEU A 69 -1.65 7.64 3.07
N LEU A 70 -2.11 7.91 1.85
CA LEU A 70 -1.28 8.51 0.80
C LEU A 70 -0.77 9.89 1.19
N GLU A 71 -1.59 10.71 1.83
CA GLU A 71 -1.18 12.03 2.31
C GLU A 71 -0.16 11.94 3.46
N SER A 72 -0.27 10.89 4.27
CA SER A 72 0.64 10.68 5.41
C SER A 72 2.03 10.21 4.99
N VAL A 73 2.12 9.28 4.03
CA VAL A 73 3.39 8.64 3.68
C VAL A 73 3.95 9.10 2.32
N THR A 74 3.20 9.83 1.54
CA THR A 74 3.62 10.49 0.28
C THR A 74 4.51 9.61 -0.61
N PRO A 75 4.05 8.43 -1.05
CA PRO A 75 4.90 7.52 -1.80
C PRO A 75 5.22 8.05 -3.20
N GLU A 76 6.42 7.75 -3.69
CA GLU A 76 6.83 8.10 -5.04
C GLU A 76 6.32 7.08 -6.07
N ALA A 77 6.33 5.81 -5.69
CA ALA A 77 5.91 4.71 -6.56
C ALA A 77 4.98 3.76 -5.82
N GLY A 78 4.04 3.19 -6.57
CA GLY A 78 3.17 2.13 -6.08
C GLY A 78 3.33 0.87 -6.91
N VAL A 79 3.41 -0.27 -6.25
CA VAL A 79 3.46 -1.57 -6.90
C VAL A 79 2.18 -2.32 -6.58
N ILE A 80 1.47 -2.77 -7.61
CA ILE A 80 0.25 -3.57 -7.47
C ILE A 80 0.60 -5.00 -7.84
N SER A 81 0.54 -5.89 -6.85
CA SER A 81 0.69 -7.34 -7.05
C SER A 81 -0.68 -7.91 -7.41
N VAL A 82 -0.88 -8.27 -8.65
CA VAL A 82 -2.18 -8.72 -9.16
C VAL A 82 -2.02 -9.64 -10.37
N GLY A 83 -2.90 -10.63 -10.47
CA GLY A 83 -3.02 -11.48 -11.64
C GLY A 83 -4.43 -11.35 -12.22
N ASP A 84 -4.79 -12.24 -13.15
CA ASP A 84 -6.15 -12.32 -13.66
C ASP A 84 -7.10 -12.65 -12.50
N ASN A 85 -8.17 -11.86 -12.37
CA ASN A 85 -9.10 -12.05 -11.28
C ASN A 85 -10.52 -11.64 -11.68
N SER A 86 -11.51 -12.18 -10.96
CA SER A 86 -12.92 -11.88 -11.16
C SER A 86 -13.42 -10.75 -10.25
N TYR A 87 -12.55 -10.22 -9.39
CA TYR A 87 -12.91 -9.14 -8.46
C TYR A 87 -12.86 -7.76 -9.08
N GLY A 88 -12.24 -7.63 -10.27
CA GLY A 88 -12.05 -6.34 -10.92
C GLY A 88 -10.88 -5.53 -10.35
N HIS A 89 -9.91 -6.18 -9.75
CA HIS A 89 -8.71 -5.54 -9.21
C HIS A 89 -7.58 -5.48 -10.25
N PRO A 90 -6.81 -4.41 -10.30
CA PRO A 90 -7.02 -3.14 -9.60
C PRO A 90 -8.25 -2.40 -10.16
N THR A 91 -8.97 -1.71 -9.27
CA THR A 91 -10.13 -0.91 -9.67
C THR A 91 -9.69 0.39 -10.32
N GLU A 92 -10.53 0.94 -11.20
CA GLU A 92 -10.26 2.25 -11.79
C GLU A 92 -10.16 3.34 -10.73
N GLU A 93 -11.00 3.29 -9.72
CA GLU A 93 -11.00 4.23 -8.61
C GLU A 93 -9.67 4.24 -7.87
N ALA A 94 -9.11 3.05 -7.59
CA ALA A 94 -7.81 2.94 -6.94
C ALA A 94 -6.69 3.50 -7.83
N LEU A 95 -6.69 3.15 -9.12
CA LEU A 95 -5.68 3.64 -10.07
C LEU A 95 -5.70 5.16 -10.19
N LEU A 96 -6.88 5.76 -10.27
CA LEU A 96 -7.02 7.22 -10.32
C LEU A 96 -6.51 7.88 -9.05
N ARG A 97 -6.81 7.30 -7.89
CA ARG A 97 -6.36 7.83 -6.60
C ARG A 97 -4.84 7.84 -6.50
N LEU A 98 -4.19 6.77 -6.94
CA LEU A 98 -2.72 6.68 -6.96
C LEU A 98 -2.12 7.70 -7.92
N THR A 99 -2.68 7.83 -9.11
CA THR A 99 -2.23 8.79 -10.11
C THR A 99 -2.40 10.22 -9.63
N ASP A 100 -3.55 10.54 -9.01
CA ASP A 100 -3.82 11.87 -8.46
C ASP A 100 -2.87 12.22 -7.30
N ALA A 101 -2.35 11.20 -6.60
CA ALA A 101 -1.34 11.40 -5.56
C ALA A 101 0.06 11.63 -6.12
N GLY A 102 0.23 11.64 -7.44
CA GLY A 102 1.53 11.88 -8.08
C GLY A 102 2.43 10.65 -8.16
N MET A 103 1.89 9.47 -7.93
CA MET A 103 2.68 8.24 -7.91
C MET A 103 2.88 7.67 -9.31
N THR A 104 4.03 7.03 -9.51
CA THR A 104 4.25 6.14 -10.66
C THR A 104 3.76 4.74 -10.26
N VAL A 105 2.89 4.15 -11.06
CA VAL A 105 2.24 2.87 -10.74
C VAL A 105 2.78 1.75 -11.61
N TYR A 106 3.18 0.65 -10.98
CA TYR A 106 3.64 -0.58 -11.63
C TYR A 106 2.69 -1.71 -11.27
N ARG A 107 2.37 -2.57 -12.24
CA ARG A 107 1.42 -3.67 -12.06
C ARG A 107 2.03 -4.97 -12.55
N THR A 108 1.98 -6.02 -11.74
CA THR A 108 2.53 -7.33 -12.12
C THR A 108 1.74 -8.00 -13.24
N ASP A 109 0.44 -7.70 -13.39
CA ASP A 109 -0.38 -8.24 -14.48
C ASP A 109 -0.04 -7.62 -15.85
N MET A 110 0.61 -6.46 -15.88
CA MET A 110 0.99 -5.77 -17.12
C MET A 110 2.47 -5.82 -17.40
N GLN A 111 3.31 -5.76 -16.37
CA GLN A 111 4.77 -5.66 -16.49
C GLN A 111 5.51 -6.93 -16.05
N GLY A 112 4.78 -7.96 -15.58
CA GLY A 112 5.40 -9.17 -15.07
C GLY A 112 6.12 -8.92 -13.74
N ASN A 113 7.26 -9.57 -13.55
CA ASN A 113 8.03 -9.42 -12.33
C ASN A 113 8.59 -8.00 -12.22
N ILE A 114 8.44 -7.41 -11.03
CA ILE A 114 8.94 -6.06 -10.75
C ILE A 114 10.06 -6.19 -9.72
N LEU A 115 11.25 -5.73 -10.12
CA LEU A 115 12.42 -5.71 -9.25
C LEU A 115 12.78 -4.26 -8.93
N ILE A 116 12.93 -3.98 -7.64
CA ILE A 116 13.35 -2.66 -7.15
C ILE A 116 14.73 -2.81 -6.53
N THR A 117 15.67 -2.01 -7.03
CA THR A 117 17.05 -2.03 -6.56
C THR A 117 17.37 -0.72 -5.86
N VAL A 118 18.00 -0.81 -4.71
CA VAL A 118 18.43 0.34 -3.90
C VAL A 118 19.96 0.32 -3.82
N ASP A 119 20.57 1.40 -4.30
CA ASP A 119 22.04 1.56 -4.30
C ASP A 119 22.54 2.26 -3.04
#